data_1b9b1d453c5174f4740cf09a23719dce
#
_entry.id   1b9b1d453c5174f4740cf09a23719dce
#
_cell.length_a   1.000
_cell.length_b   1.000
_cell.length_c   1.000
_cell.angle_alpha   90.00
_cell.angle_beta   90.00
_cell.angle_gamma   90.00
#
_symmetry.space_group_name_H-M   'P 1'
#
loop_
_entity.id
_entity.type
_entity.pdbx_description
1 polymer ?
#
loop_
_entity_poly.entity_id
_entity_poly.type
_entity_poly.pdbx_seq_one_letter_code
_entity_poly.pdbx_strand_id
1 'polypeptide(L)'
;MAQLIIEQPGMPPITVSIDENEVCLGRAEDNDVALTAEEVSRHHAKIGRRQGRVLLTDLKSLNGTYVNRQRIVERLLSDKDE
;
A
#
# COMPACT_ATOMS: atom_id res chain seq x y z
N MET A 1 -12.57 -2.56 -11.79
CA MET A 1 -11.90 -2.93 -10.54
C MET A 1 -10.63 -2.14 -10.34
N ALA A 2 -10.38 -1.70 -9.14
CA ALA A 2 -9.15 -0.99 -8.86
C ALA A 2 -7.97 -1.98 -8.77
N GLN A 3 -6.82 -1.54 -9.22
CA GLN A 3 -5.59 -2.32 -9.15
C GLN A 3 -4.49 -1.48 -8.55
N LEU A 4 -3.64 -2.13 -7.77
CA LEU A 4 -2.43 -1.53 -7.22
C LEU A 4 -1.24 -2.14 -7.94
N ILE A 5 -0.38 -1.29 -8.47
CA ILE A 5 0.87 -1.73 -9.10
C ILE A 5 2.00 -1.35 -8.15
N ILE A 6 2.75 -2.34 -7.71
CA ILE A 6 3.86 -2.16 -6.78
C ILE A 6 5.17 -2.32 -7.53
N GLU A 7 5.98 -1.28 -7.49
CA GLU A 7 7.28 -1.27 -8.13
C GLU A 7 8.37 -1.20 -7.07
N GLN A 8 9.34 -2.09 -7.16
CA GLN A 8 10.51 -2.11 -6.27
C GLN A 8 11.77 -2.14 -7.12
N PRO A 9 12.82 -1.42 -6.72
CA PRO A 9 14.08 -1.42 -7.47
C PRO A 9 14.61 -2.83 -7.70
N GLY A 10 14.94 -3.14 -8.95
CA GLY A 10 15.51 -4.43 -9.31
C GLY A 10 14.56 -5.61 -9.30
N MET A 11 13.27 -5.38 -9.14
CA MET A 11 12.26 -6.44 -9.08
C MET A 11 11.14 -6.19 -10.10
N PRO A 12 10.52 -7.26 -10.63
CA PRO A 12 9.36 -7.10 -11.50
C PRO A 12 8.20 -6.44 -10.77
N PRO A 13 7.36 -5.65 -11.46
CA PRO A 13 6.17 -5.07 -10.84
C PRO A 13 5.22 -6.15 -10.36
N ILE A 14 4.54 -5.86 -9.25
CA ILE A 14 3.51 -6.73 -8.69
C ILE A 14 2.17 -6.02 -8.87
N THR A 15 1.19 -6.71 -9.44
CA THR A 15 -0.16 -6.16 -9.60
C THR A 15 -1.09 -6.85 -8.62
N VAL A 16 -1.80 -6.06 -7.82
CA VAL A 16 -2.73 -6.53 -6.80
C VAL A 16 -4.10 -5.95 -7.10
N SER A 17 -5.12 -6.81 -7.18
CA SER A 17 -6.50 -6.35 -7.31
C SER A 17 -7.01 -5.87 -5.96
N ILE A 18 -7.65 -4.70 -5.95
CA ILE A 18 -8.21 -4.13 -4.73
C ILE A 18 -9.71 -4.35 -4.75
N ASP A 19 -10.18 -5.18 -3.83
CA ASP A 19 -11.59 -5.46 -3.64
C ASP A 19 -12.03 -5.03 -2.23
N GLU A 20 -13.07 -5.61 -1.69
CA GLU A 20 -13.58 -5.27 -0.37
C GLU A 20 -12.71 -5.80 0.77
N ASN A 21 -11.82 -6.75 0.50
CA ASN A 21 -10.88 -7.24 1.49
C ASN A 21 -9.67 -6.32 1.58
N GLU A 22 -9.19 -6.09 2.78
CA GLU A 22 -8.00 -5.29 2.98
C GLU A 22 -6.76 -6.05 2.56
N VAL A 23 -5.83 -5.33 1.91
CA VAL A 23 -4.53 -5.86 1.53
C VAL A 23 -3.48 -5.21 2.42
N CYS A 24 -2.76 -6.01 3.18
CA CYS A 24 -1.71 -5.53 4.07
C CYS A 24 -0.36 -5.55 3.36
N LEU A 25 0.38 -4.47 3.52
CA LEU A 25 1.68 -4.26 2.87
C LEU A 25 2.74 -4.05 3.95
N GLY A 26 3.88 -4.71 3.78
CA GLY A 26 4.97 -4.53 4.73
C GLY A 26 6.09 -5.53 4.49
N ARG A 27 7.13 -5.45 5.32
CA ARG A 27 8.31 -6.30 5.18
C ARG A 27 8.12 -7.69 5.78
N ALA A 28 7.22 -7.84 6.73
CA ALA A 28 6.95 -9.13 7.36
C ALA A 28 6.23 -10.08 6.40
N GLU A 29 6.52 -11.36 6.51
CA GLU A 29 5.98 -12.37 5.59
C GLU A 29 4.47 -12.60 5.75
N ASP A 30 3.89 -12.22 6.88
CA ASP A 30 2.46 -12.38 7.12
C ASP A 30 1.60 -11.31 6.44
N ASN A 31 2.22 -10.34 5.76
CA ASN A 31 1.48 -9.39 4.93
C ASN A 31 0.98 -10.06 3.65
N ASP A 32 -0.11 -9.54 3.08
CA ASP A 32 -0.58 -10.01 1.78
C ASP A 32 0.45 -9.73 0.69
N VAL A 33 1.16 -8.62 0.80
CA VAL A 33 2.28 -8.30 -0.06
C VAL A 33 3.50 -8.01 0.81
N ALA A 34 4.50 -8.88 0.73
CA ALA A 34 5.75 -8.69 1.46
C ALA A 34 6.73 -7.87 0.61
N LEU A 35 7.14 -6.74 1.15
CA LEU A 35 8.08 -5.83 0.49
C LEU A 35 9.47 -6.02 1.10
N THR A 36 10.51 -5.95 0.27
CA THR A 36 11.86 -6.33 0.70
C THR A 36 12.75 -5.17 1.14
N ALA A 37 12.35 -3.93 0.88
CA ALA A 37 13.17 -2.77 1.21
C ALA A 37 13.25 -2.57 2.74
N GLU A 38 14.45 -2.27 3.22
CA GLU A 38 14.67 -2.08 4.66
C GLU A 38 13.91 -0.88 5.23
N GLU A 39 13.64 0.12 4.39
CA GLU A 39 12.90 1.32 4.78
C GLU A 39 11.42 1.03 5.05
N VAL A 40 10.94 -0.12 4.64
CA VAL A 40 9.55 -0.52 4.84
C VAL A 40 9.41 -1.17 6.21
N SER A 41 8.48 -0.69 7.01
CA SER A 41 8.17 -1.29 8.30
C SER A 41 7.58 -2.69 8.12
N ARG A 42 7.68 -3.53 9.15
CA ARG A 42 7.19 -4.90 9.08
C ARG A 42 5.70 -4.95 8.73
N HIS A 43 4.89 -4.09 9.34
CA HIS A 43 3.50 -3.84 8.97
C HIS A 43 3.43 -2.34 8.65
N HIS A 44 3.42 -2.00 7.37
CA HIS A 44 3.64 -0.62 6.94
C HIS A 44 2.33 0.11 6.62
N ALA A 45 1.49 -0.51 5.83
CA ALA A 45 0.25 0.11 5.37
C ALA A 45 -0.78 -0.94 5.01
N LYS A 46 -2.02 -0.53 4.92
CA LYS A 46 -3.07 -1.38 4.38
C LYS A 46 -3.89 -0.59 3.39
N ILE A 47 -4.46 -1.28 2.42
CA ILE A 47 -5.27 -0.69 1.37
C ILE A 47 -6.50 -1.55 1.16
N GLY A 48 -7.66 -0.93 0.98
CA GLY A 48 -8.89 -1.65 0.74
C GLY A 48 -9.96 -0.75 0.18
N ARG A 49 -11.14 -1.33 -0.10
CA ARG A 49 -12.28 -0.56 -0.58
C ARG A 49 -13.27 -0.34 0.55
N ARG A 50 -13.72 0.90 0.65
CA ARG A 50 -14.77 1.25 1.60
C ARG A 50 -15.80 2.09 0.85
N GLN A 51 -17.04 1.60 0.79
CA GLN A 51 -18.15 2.28 0.10
C GLN A 51 -17.78 2.64 -1.35
N GLY A 52 -17.17 1.69 -2.06
CA GLY A 52 -16.78 1.88 -3.45
C GLY A 52 -15.52 2.72 -3.68
N ARG A 53 -14.88 3.19 -2.62
CA ARG A 53 -13.66 4.01 -2.72
C ARG A 53 -12.47 3.26 -2.15
N VAL A 54 -11.28 3.58 -2.65
CA VAL A 54 -10.04 2.96 -2.20
C VAL A 54 -9.43 3.80 -1.09
N LEU A 55 -9.19 3.16 0.06
CA LEU A 55 -8.64 3.81 1.23
C LEU A 55 -7.27 3.22 1.55
N LEU A 56 -6.26 4.09 1.67
CA LEU A 56 -4.91 3.72 2.10
C LEU A 56 -4.69 4.23 3.52
N THR A 57 -4.23 3.34 4.39
CA THR A 57 -3.97 3.68 5.79
C THR A 57 -2.53 3.32 6.15
N ASP A 58 -1.80 4.27 6.69
CA ASP A 58 -0.47 4.02 7.27
C ASP A 58 -0.63 3.35 8.63
N LEU A 59 0.14 2.30 8.89
CA LEU A 59 0.09 1.56 10.14
C LEU A 59 1.18 2.01 11.10
N LYS A 60 1.33 3.32 11.27
CA LYS A 60 2.35 3.92 12.13
C LYS A 60 3.76 3.50 11.72
N SER A 61 3.99 3.50 10.41
CA SER A 61 5.29 3.14 9.86
C SER A 61 6.37 4.12 10.30
N LEU A 62 7.59 3.63 10.40
CA LEU A 62 8.73 4.45 10.84
C LEU A 62 9.05 5.56 9.84
N ASN A 63 9.07 5.23 8.56
CA ASN A 63 9.47 6.18 7.52
C ASN A 63 8.30 6.84 6.80
N GLY A 64 7.08 6.47 7.14
CA GLY A 64 5.87 7.09 6.59
C GLY A 64 5.36 6.44 5.32
N THR A 65 4.13 6.78 4.99
CA THR A 65 3.47 6.43 3.73
C THR A 65 3.12 7.74 3.03
N TYR A 66 3.36 7.81 1.73
CA TYR A 66 3.23 9.03 0.95
C TYR A 66 2.32 8.81 -0.25
N VAL A 67 1.47 9.79 -0.53
CA VAL A 67 0.65 9.80 -1.75
C VAL A 67 0.97 11.09 -2.49
N ASN A 68 1.39 10.97 -3.74
CA ASN A 68 1.81 12.11 -4.55
C ASN A 68 2.79 13.01 -3.80
N ARG A 69 3.74 12.39 -3.08
CA ARG A 69 4.79 13.05 -2.30
C ARG A 69 4.32 13.74 -1.02
N GLN A 70 3.09 13.50 -0.62
CA GLN A 70 2.58 14.00 0.66
C GLN A 70 2.45 12.86 1.65
N ARG A 71 2.99 13.04 2.85
CA ARG A 71 2.87 12.04 3.92
C ARG A 71 1.42 12.00 4.38
N ILE A 72 0.88 10.78 4.50
CA ILE A 72 -0.50 10.58 4.92
C ILE A 72 -0.57 9.68 6.14
N VAL A 73 -1.65 9.80 6.89
CA VAL A 73 -2.05 8.81 7.88
C VAL A 73 -3.11 7.91 7.26
N GLU A 74 -4.08 8.52 6.62
CA GLU A 74 -5.16 7.83 5.94
C GLU A 74 -5.63 8.70 4.77
N ARG A 75 -5.88 8.11 3.62
CA ARG A 75 -6.29 8.89 2.45
C ARG A 75 -7.12 8.05 1.48
N LEU A 76 -8.19 8.65 0.99
CA LEU A 76 -8.93 8.10 -0.15
C LEU A 76 -8.13 8.37 -1.41
N LEU A 77 -7.94 7.32 -2.20
CA LEU A 77 -7.12 7.41 -3.41
C LEU A 77 -7.96 7.69 -4.65
N SER A 78 -7.36 8.41 -5.58
CA SER A 78 -7.90 8.62 -6.91
C SER A 78 -7.10 7.81 -7.92
N ASP A 79 -7.66 7.62 -9.10
CA ASP A 79 -6.95 6.92 -10.18
C ASP A 79 -5.61 7.62 -10.47
N LYS A 80 -4.58 6.82 -10.70
CA LYS A 80 -3.21 7.28 -10.97
C LYS A 80 -2.49 7.95 -9.80
N ASP A 81 -3.00 7.88 -8.58
CA ASP A 81 -2.24 8.30 -7.41
C ASP A 81 -1.01 7.40 -7.22
N GLU A 82 0.07 8.00 -6.79
CA GLU A 82 1.31 7.30 -6.50
C GLU A 82 1.69 7.37 -5.03
#